data_32bba65584f3b65ddd260d5e4d2db163
#
_entry.id   32bba65584f3b65ddd260d5e4d2db163
#
_cell.length_a   1.000
_cell.length_b   1.000
_cell.length_c   1.000
_cell.angle_alpha   90.00
_cell.angle_beta   90.00
_cell.angle_gamma   90.00
#
_symmetry.space_group_name_H-M   'P 1'
#
loop_
_entity.id
_entity.type
_entity.pdbx_description
1 polymer ?
#
loop_
_entity_poly.entity_id
_entity_poly.type
_entity_poly.pdbx_seq_one_letter_code
_entity_poly.pdbx_strand_id
1 'polypeptide(L)'
;LLTESPQTFKGGTIWQTIVTINGGMQAIGYGLLVLFFAIGIFRSASGFRDFQRPEHLLRHFIYFVLAKLGITYGMDLLVDVFDVCSGIVATAAGSIGGLTGASVALPQEIADAIGDVGFLASIPLWLVTLLGSLFITVLAFIMILTVYGRFFKIYMYASLSPVALASFA
;
A
#
# COMPACT_ATOMS: atom_id res chain seq x y z
N LEU A 1 -1.50 -10.56 8.27
CA LEU A 1 -1.07 -9.17 7.97
C LEU A 1 -0.70 -8.96 6.50
N LEU A 2 0.00 -9.90 5.85
CA LEU A 2 0.38 -9.76 4.44
C LEU A 2 -0.80 -9.95 3.46
N THR A 3 -1.78 -10.74 3.85
CA THR A 3 -3.01 -11.06 3.09
C THR A 3 -4.20 -10.21 3.53
N GLU A 4 -4.03 -9.35 4.52
CA GLU A 4 -5.11 -8.53 5.07
C GLU A 4 -5.38 -7.33 4.17
N SER A 5 -6.64 -7.11 3.83
CA SER A 5 -7.08 -5.97 3.04
C SER A 5 -6.94 -4.67 3.85
N PRO A 6 -6.59 -3.54 3.24
CA PRO A 6 -6.58 -2.24 3.91
C PRO A 6 -7.93 -1.86 4.51
N GLN A 7 -9.02 -2.38 3.95
CA GLN A 7 -10.38 -2.14 4.42
C GLN A 7 -10.68 -2.80 5.76
N THR A 8 -10.14 -4.01 6.00
CA THR A 8 -10.40 -4.81 7.20
C THR A 8 -9.34 -4.64 8.28
N PHE A 9 -8.23 -3.99 7.95
CA PHE A 9 -7.13 -3.79 8.87
C PHE A 9 -7.60 -3.07 10.14
N LYS A 10 -7.32 -3.67 11.29
CA LYS A 10 -7.76 -3.19 12.64
C LYS A 10 -9.26 -2.86 12.74
N GLY A 11 -10.11 -3.71 12.14
CA GLY A 11 -11.56 -3.57 12.24
C GLY A 11 -12.16 -2.46 11.36
N GLY A 12 -11.41 -1.96 10.37
CA GLY A 12 -11.93 -1.04 9.36
C GLY A 12 -12.12 0.43 9.82
N THR A 13 -11.93 0.75 11.09
CA THR A 13 -12.13 2.12 11.60
C THR A 13 -11.18 3.13 10.95
N ILE A 14 -9.93 2.71 10.74
CA ILE A 14 -8.93 3.55 10.08
C ILE A 14 -9.35 3.80 8.62
N TRP A 15 -9.82 2.77 7.94
CA TRP A 15 -10.28 2.88 6.56
C TRP A 15 -11.44 3.87 6.40
N GLN A 16 -12.44 3.81 7.28
CA GLN A 16 -13.57 4.75 7.27
C GLN A 16 -13.10 6.20 7.45
N THR A 17 -12.14 6.44 8.32
CA THR A 17 -11.53 7.75 8.49
C THR A 17 -10.84 8.22 7.20
N ILE A 18 -10.10 7.33 6.53
CA ILE A 18 -9.44 7.64 5.25
C ILE A 18 -10.45 7.95 4.15
N VAL A 19 -11.54 7.19 4.06
CA VAL A 19 -12.64 7.46 3.10
C VAL A 19 -13.26 8.84 3.35
N THR A 20 -13.48 9.20 4.61
CA THR A 20 -14.01 10.54 4.97
C THR A 20 -13.05 11.64 4.59
N ILE A 21 -11.75 11.48 4.84
CA ILE A 21 -10.72 12.46 4.44
C ILE A 21 -10.65 12.55 2.91
N ASN A 22 -10.68 11.42 2.21
CA ASN A 22 -10.68 11.37 0.75
C ASN A 22 -11.89 12.13 0.18
N GLY A 23 -13.09 11.98 0.74
CA GLY A 23 -14.28 12.73 0.34
C GLY A 23 -14.09 14.25 0.47
N GLY A 24 -13.47 14.72 1.56
CA GLY A 24 -13.09 16.13 1.70
C GLY A 24 -12.06 16.56 0.66
N MET A 25 -11.06 15.74 0.38
CA MET A 25 -10.03 15.99 -0.63
C MET A 25 -10.59 15.95 -2.06
N GLN A 26 -11.64 15.17 -2.33
CA GLN A 26 -12.33 15.18 -3.62
C GLN A 26 -12.94 16.54 -3.93
N ALA A 27 -13.56 17.19 -2.95
CA ALA A 27 -14.12 18.54 -3.13
C ALA A 27 -13.02 19.54 -3.54
N ILE A 28 -11.87 19.49 -2.87
CA ILE A 28 -10.69 20.31 -3.21
C ILE A 28 -10.16 19.91 -4.60
N GLY A 29 -10.07 18.62 -4.87
CA GLY A 29 -9.61 18.07 -6.15
C GLY A 29 -10.46 18.57 -7.33
N TYR A 30 -11.78 18.58 -7.20
CA TYR A 30 -12.67 19.13 -8.25
C TYR A 30 -12.46 20.63 -8.46
N GLY A 31 -12.29 21.40 -7.38
CA GLY A 31 -11.97 22.84 -7.49
C GLY A 31 -10.66 23.08 -8.24
N LEU A 32 -9.60 22.35 -7.89
CA LEU A 32 -8.30 22.42 -8.55
C LEU A 32 -8.38 21.93 -10.01
N LEU A 33 -9.13 20.86 -10.29
CA LEU A 33 -9.33 20.33 -11.62
C LEU A 33 -9.91 21.41 -12.56
N VAL A 34 -10.96 22.10 -12.14
CA VAL A 34 -11.57 23.18 -12.91
C VAL A 34 -10.58 24.33 -13.09
N LEU A 35 -9.84 24.69 -12.06
CA LEU A 35 -8.85 25.76 -12.10
C LEU A 35 -7.72 25.42 -13.09
N PHE A 36 -7.13 24.24 -13.03
CA PHE A 36 -6.07 23.81 -13.93
C PHE A 36 -6.57 23.70 -15.37
N PHE A 37 -7.77 23.19 -15.57
CA PHE A 37 -8.40 23.16 -16.88
C PHE A 37 -8.60 24.55 -17.47
N ALA A 38 -9.10 25.52 -16.67
CA ALA A 38 -9.24 26.90 -17.08
C ALA A 38 -7.88 27.51 -17.45
N ILE A 39 -6.85 27.31 -16.63
CA ILE A 39 -5.49 27.78 -16.94
C ILE A 39 -4.97 27.15 -18.22
N GLY A 40 -5.20 25.85 -18.44
CA GLY A 40 -4.82 25.12 -19.64
C GLY A 40 -5.45 25.73 -20.90
N ILE A 41 -6.76 26.03 -20.84
CA ILE A 41 -7.47 26.70 -21.92
C ILE A 41 -6.91 28.11 -22.14
N PHE A 42 -6.72 28.92 -21.07
CA PHE A 42 -6.18 30.26 -21.22
C PHE A 42 -4.78 30.29 -21.82
N ARG A 43 -3.91 29.34 -21.43
CA ARG A 43 -2.58 29.18 -22.03
C ARG A 43 -2.65 28.80 -23.52
N SER A 44 -3.57 27.92 -23.87
CA SER A 44 -3.80 27.53 -25.26
C SER A 44 -4.42 28.69 -26.06
N ALA A 45 -5.28 29.51 -25.42
CA ALA A 45 -5.94 30.66 -26.05
C ALA A 45 -4.99 31.82 -26.29
N SER A 46 -3.97 32.02 -25.49
CA SER A 46 -2.98 33.10 -25.67
C SER A 46 -2.09 32.90 -26.89
N GLY A 47 -2.02 31.69 -27.42
CA GLY A 47 -1.38 31.38 -28.73
C GLY A 47 -2.40 31.43 -29.86
N PHE A 48 -2.62 32.61 -30.48
CA PHE A 48 -3.58 32.82 -31.57
C PHE A 48 -3.52 31.79 -32.74
N ARG A 49 -2.45 30.99 -32.84
CA ARG A 49 -2.27 29.94 -33.84
C ARG A 49 -2.82 28.57 -33.43
N ASP A 50 -2.97 28.31 -32.11
CA ASP A 50 -3.40 26.99 -31.63
C ASP A 50 -4.92 26.81 -31.62
N PHE A 51 -5.69 27.93 -31.62
CA PHE A 51 -7.17 27.88 -31.77
C PHE A 51 -7.65 27.34 -33.10
N GLN A 52 -6.80 27.33 -34.11
CA GLN A 52 -7.15 26.78 -35.45
C GLN A 52 -7.03 25.26 -35.54
N ARG A 53 -6.52 24.61 -34.48
CA ARG A 53 -6.40 23.14 -34.45
C ARG A 53 -7.29 22.55 -33.34
N PRO A 54 -8.48 22.07 -33.71
CA PRO A 54 -9.44 21.49 -32.74
C PRO A 54 -8.88 20.29 -31.97
N GLU A 55 -7.82 19.66 -32.49
CA GLU A 55 -7.14 18.50 -31.90
C GLU A 55 -6.52 18.83 -30.53
N HIS A 56 -5.97 20.03 -30.34
CA HIS A 56 -5.37 20.44 -29.07
C HIS A 56 -6.42 20.65 -27.97
N LEU A 57 -7.56 21.25 -28.31
CA LEU A 57 -8.70 21.41 -27.38
C LEU A 57 -9.29 20.07 -26.98
N LEU A 58 -9.45 19.15 -27.95
CA LEU A 58 -9.93 17.79 -27.70
C LEU A 58 -9.02 17.04 -26.75
N ARG A 59 -7.73 17.19 -26.91
CA ARG A 59 -6.73 16.55 -26.02
C ARG A 59 -6.85 17.05 -24.58
N HIS A 60 -6.96 18.35 -24.33
CA HIS A 60 -7.17 18.93 -23.01
C HIS A 60 -8.48 18.46 -22.39
N PHE A 61 -9.53 18.38 -23.20
CA PHE A 61 -10.82 17.86 -22.75
C PHE A 61 -10.75 16.39 -22.32
N ILE A 62 -10.02 15.55 -23.08
CA ILE A 62 -9.80 14.15 -22.71
C ILE A 62 -9.05 14.03 -21.38
N TYR A 63 -8.00 14.82 -21.17
CA TYR A 63 -7.27 14.82 -19.89
C TYR A 63 -8.16 15.26 -18.73
N PHE A 64 -8.99 16.28 -18.92
CA PHE A 64 -9.96 16.73 -17.94
C PHE A 64 -10.95 15.61 -17.55
N VAL A 65 -11.51 14.91 -18.54
CA VAL A 65 -12.44 13.80 -18.32
C VAL A 65 -11.73 12.64 -17.61
N LEU A 66 -10.51 12.29 -18.01
CA LEU A 66 -9.72 11.25 -17.35
C LEU A 66 -9.38 11.61 -15.91
N ALA A 67 -8.97 12.84 -15.66
CA ALA A 67 -8.68 13.32 -14.31
C ALA A 67 -9.95 13.31 -13.43
N LYS A 68 -11.10 13.72 -13.97
CA LYS A 68 -12.39 13.66 -13.28
C LYS A 68 -12.77 12.22 -12.92
N LEU A 69 -12.63 11.28 -13.87
CA LEU A 69 -12.88 9.86 -13.62
C LEU A 69 -11.94 9.31 -12.54
N GLY A 70 -10.66 9.66 -12.60
CA GLY A 70 -9.68 9.28 -11.58
C GLY A 70 -10.03 9.81 -10.18
N ILE A 71 -10.48 11.07 -10.07
CA ILE A 71 -10.90 11.65 -8.79
C ILE A 71 -12.16 10.94 -8.27
N THR A 72 -13.12 10.63 -9.13
CA THR A 72 -14.39 10.00 -8.73
C THR A 72 -14.20 8.54 -8.33
N TYR A 73 -13.50 7.76 -9.14
CA TYR A 73 -13.37 6.30 -8.98
C TYR A 73 -12.00 5.86 -8.45
N GLY A 74 -11.12 6.78 -8.10
CA GLY A 74 -9.75 6.46 -7.68
C GLY A 74 -9.67 5.59 -6.44
N MET A 75 -10.60 5.75 -5.49
CA MET A 75 -10.69 4.90 -4.29
C MET A 75 -11.11 3.49 -4.65
N ASP A 76 -12.14 3.34 -5.49
CA ASP A 76 -12.65 2.03 -5.90
C ASP A 76 -11.59 1.25 -6.69
N LEU A 77 -10.92 1.92 -7.64
CA LEU A 77 -9.80 1.34 -8.38
C LEU A 77 -8.66 0.90 -7.47
N LEU A 78 -8.35 1.68 -6.43
CA LEU A 78 -7.30 1.34 -5.48
C LEU A 78 -7.67 0.09 -4.69
N VAL A 79 -8.93 -0.04 -4.28
CA VAL A 79 -9.47 -1.23 -3.60
C VAL A 79 -9.39 -2.44 -4.52
N ASP A 80 -9.88 -2.34 -5.75
CA ASP A 80 -9.87 -3.44 -6.72
C ASP A 80 -8.45 -3.94 -7.00
N VAL A 81 -7.49 -3.03 -7.18
CA VAL A 81 -6.06 -3.39 -7.33
C VAL A 81 -5.54 -4.14 -6.09
N PHE A 82 -5.96 -3.71 -4.90
CA PHE A 82 -5.58 -4.39 -3.66
C PHE A 82 -6.16 -5.79 -3.57
N ASP A 83 -7.41 -5.99 -3.93
CA ASP A 83 -8.07 -7.29 -3.90
C ASP A 83 -7.41 -8.27 -4.88
N VAL A 84 -7.06 -7.80 -6.07
CA VAL A 84 -6.28 -8.60 -7.03
C VAL A 84 -4.90 -8.95 -6.46
N CYS A 85 -4.17 -7.98 -5.90
CA CYS A 85 -2.85 -8.23 -5.31
C CYS A 85 -2.92 -9.20 -4.11
N SER A 86 -3.94 -9.08 -3.26
CA SER A 86 -4.12 -9.99 -2.12
C SER A 86 -4.43 -11.42 -2.58
N GLY A 87 -5.21 -11.57 -3.64
CA GLY A 87 -5.48 -12.86 -4.28
C GLY A 87 -4.21 -13.53 -4.81
N ILE A 88 -3.35 -12.76 -5.49
CA ILE A 88 -2.05 -13.26 -5.98
C ILE A 88 -1.16 -13.69 -4.81
N VAL A 89 -1.07 -12.89 -3.75
CA VAL A 89 -0.27 -13.22 -2.56
C VAL A 89 -0.81 -14.47 -1.86
N ALA A 90 -2.13 -14.62 -1.75
CA ALA A 90 -2.76 -15.80 -1.15
C ALA A 90 -2.47 -17.06 -1.98
N THR A 91 -2.55 -16.97 -3.31
CA THR A 91 -2.23 -18.06 -4.22
C THR A 91 -0.75 -18.45 -4.15
N ALA A 92 0.15 -17.46 -4.13
CA ALA A 92 1.58 -17.67 -4.00
C ALA A 92 1.94 -18.30 -2.64
N ALA A 93 1.34 -17.84 -1.55
CA ALA A 93 1.53 -18.40 -0.21
C ALA A 93 1.02 -19.84 -0.11
N GLY A 94 -0.09 -20.16 -0.78
CA GLY A 94 -0.62 -21.52 -0.86
C GLY A 94 0.27 -22.46 -1.68
N SER A 95 0.88 -21.97 -2.77
CA SER A 95 1.73 -22.80 -3.64
C SER A 95 3.12 -23.04 -3.06
N ILE A 96 3.64 -22.16 -2.20
CA ILE A 96 4.93 -22.33 -1.51
C ILE A 96 4.83 -23.33 -0.33
N GLY A 97 3.66 -23.97 -0.15
CA GLY A 97 3.50 -25.14 0.73
C GLY A 97 3.85 -24.85 2.19
N GLY A 98 3.11 -23.97 2.84
CA GLY A 98 3.03 -24.03 4.29
C GLY A 98 4.05 -23.23 5.08
N LEU A 99 4.63 -22.15 4.55
CA LEU A 99 5.35 -21.17 5.39
C LEU A 99 4.43 -20.47 6.41
N THR A 100 3.11 -20.62 6.27
CA THR A 100 2.11 -20.02 7.16
C THR A 100 1.45 -20.99 8.14
N GLY A 101 1.72 -22.28 8.05
CA GLY A 101 1.04 -23.30 8.85
C GLY A 101 1.90 -24.44 9.38
N ALA A 102 3.14 -24.56 8.95
CA ALA A 102 4.04 -25.54 9.56
C ALA A 102 4.39 -25.07 10.98
N SER A 103 3.81 -25.73 11.98
CA SER A 103 4.44 -25.75 13.30
C SER A 103 5.87 -26.25 13.06
N VAL A 104 6.85 -25.34 13.18
CA VAL A 104 8.26 -25.73 13.16
C VAL A 104 8.51 -26.49 14.46
N ALA A 105 8.06 -27.74 14.49
CA ALA A 105 8.48 -28.67 15.53
C ALA A 105 9.96 -28.92 15.27
N LEU A 106 10.81 -28.68 16.23
CA LEU A 106 12.21 -29.10 16.16
C LEU A 106 12.24 -30.60 15.95
N PRO A 107 13.04 -31.10 14.99
CA PRO A 107 13.29 -32.52 14.88
C PRO A 107 13.67 -33.09 16.26
N GLN A 108 13.07 -34.21 16.62
CA GLN A 108 13.30 -34.79 17.95
C GLN A 108 14.80 -35.09 18.22
N GLU A 109 15.55 -35.40 17.18
CA GLU A 109 17.02 -35.61 17.28
C GLU A 109 17.74 -34.34 17.80
N ILE A 110 17.28 -33.15 17.45
CA ILE A 110 17.86 -31.87 17.93
C ILE A 110 17.39 -31.63 19.37
N ALA A 111 16.14 -31.95 19.69
CA ALA A 111 15.61 -31.78 21.04
C ALA A 111 16.33 -32.70 22.03
N ASP A 112 16.57 -33.94 21.64
CA ASP A 112 17.26 -34.92 22.45
C ASP A 112 18.76 -34.56 22.62
N ALA A 113 19.41 -34.08 21.53
CA ALA A 113 20.79 -33.60 21.60
C ALA A 113 20.98 -32.39 22.52
N ILE A 114 19.95 -31.54 22.63
CA ILE A 114 19.94 -30.39 23.55
C ILE A 114 19.71 -30.89 25.00
N GLY A 115 18.90 -31.91 25.18
CA GLY A 115 18.60 -32.51 26.51
C GLY A 115 19.82 -33.22 27.15
N ASP A 116 20.72 -33.78 26.36
CA ASP A 116 21.90 -34.51 26.83
C ASP A 116 23.13 -33.64 27.12
N VAL A 117 23.01 -32.30 26.91
CA VAL A 117 24.12 -31.37 27.15
C VAL A 117 24.34 -31.17 28.66
N GLY A 118 25.50 -31.54 29.16
CA GLY A 118 25.88 -31.35 30.56
C GLY A 118 25.87 -29.87 30.98
N PHE A 119 25.69 -29.60 32.28
CA PHE A 119 25.52 -28.25 32.84
C PHE A 119 26.60 -27.22 32.39
N LEU A 120 27.85 -27.63 32.35
CA LEU A 120 28.96 -26.74 31.93
C LEU A 120 28.95 -26.41 30.43
N ALA A 121 28.49 -27.33 29.60
CA ALA A 121 28.34 -27.11 28.15
C ALA A 121 27.04 -26.35 27.79
N SER A 122 26.09 -26.28 28.70
CA SER A 122 24.83 -25.50 28.54
C SER A 122 25.07 -24.01 28.56
N ILE A 123 26.10 -23.50 29.24
CA ILE A 123 26.36 -22.06 29.38
C ILE A 123 26.62 -21.37 28.01
N PRO A 124 27.57 -21.87 27.17
CA PRO A 124 27.77 -21.28 25.85
C PRO A 124 26.56 -21.45 24.93
N LEU A 125 25.83 -22.57 25.04
CA LEU A 125 24.61 -22.82 24.27
C LEU A 125 23.51 -21.81 24.65
N TRP A 126 23.33 -21.52 25.93
CA TRP A 126 22.38 -20.52 26.42
C TRP A 126 22.73 -19.12 25.91
N LEU A 127 24.02 -18.77 25.91
CA LEU A 127 24.48 -17.46 25.43
C LEU A 127 24.23 -17.30 23.93
N VAL A 128 24.50 -18.33 23.11
CA VAL A 128 24.22 -18.32 21.68
C VAL A 128 22.71 -18.22 21.41
N THR A 129 21.88 -18.98 22.15
CA THR A 129 20.42 -18.92 22.00
C THR A 129 19.86 -17.55 22.41
N LEU A 130 20.39 -16.94 23.46
CA LEU A 130 20.00 -15.60 23.90
C LEU A 130 20.32 -14.54 22.84
N LEU A 131 21.54 -14.59 22.28
CA LEU A 131 21.91 -13.68 21.19
C LEU A 131 21.07 -13.95 19.92
N GLY A 132 20.83 -15.21 19.59
CA GLY A 132 19.98 -15.59 18.45
C GLY A 132 18.54 -15.12 18.61
N SER A 133 17.96 -15.29 19.81
CA SER A 133 16.60 -14.83 20.10
C SER A 133 16.47 -13.32 20.04
N LEU A 134 17.47 -12.59 20.55
CA LEU A 134 17.53 -11.13 20.46
C LEU A 134 17.57 -10.70 18.99
N PHE A 135 18.39 -11.33 18.18
CA PHE A 135 18.52 -11.03 16.74
C PHE A 135 17.21 -11.29 15.99
N ILE A 136 16.56 -12.44 16.25
CA ILE A 136 15.26 -12.78 15.66
C ILE A 136 14.19 -11.77 16.08
N THR A 137 14.20 -11.34 17.34
CA THR A 137 13.23 -10.35 17.85
C THR A 137 13.39 -9.01 17.12
N VAL A 138 14.62 -8.56 16.90
CA VAL A 138 14.91 -7.31 16.15
C VAL A 138 14.46 -7.45 14.69
N LEU A 139 14.74 -8.57 14.04
CA LEU A 139 14.29 -8.82 12.67
C LEU A 139 12.75 -8.85 12.57
N ALA A 140 12.09 -9.51 13.51
CA ALA A 140 10.63 -9.55 13.58
C ALA A 140 10.04 -8.14 13.75
N PHE A 141 10.66 -7.31 14.59
CA PHE A 141 10.23 -5.92 14.79
C PHE A 141 10.40 -5.08 13.49
N ILE A 142 11.53 -5.21 12.80
CA ILE A 142 11.75 -4.55 11.50
C ILE A 142 10.70 -5.00 10.48
N MET A 143 10.40 -6.30 10.44
CA MET A 143 9.40 -6.85 9.53
C MET A 143 8.01 -6.28 9.81
N ILE A 144 7.61 -6.20 11.09
CA ILE A 144 6.35 -5.60 11.51
C ILE A 144 6.30 -4.13 11.09
N LEU A 145 7.34 -3.34 11.37
CA LEU A 145 7.39 -1.93 10.98
C LEU A 145 7.29 -1.75 9.47
N THR A 146 7.90 -2.63 8.69
CA THR A 146 7.84 -2.59 7.23
C THR A 146 6.41 -2.80 6.73
N VAL A 147 5.69 -3.77 7.29
CA VAL A 147 4.29 -4.05 6.93
C VAL A 147 3.38 -2.89 7.33
N TYR A 148 3.53 -2.36 8.54
CA TYR A 148 2.76 -1.18 8.98
C TYR A 148 3.06 0.04 8.13
N GLY A 149 4.33 0.27 7.77
CA GLY A 149 4.75 1.37 6.90
C GLY A 149 4.10 1.29 5.51
N ARG A 150 3.89 0.08 5.00
CA ARG A 150 3.15 -0.13 3.74
C ARG A 150 1.70 0.36 3.86
N PHE A 151 0.97 -0.06 4.90
CA PHE A 151 -0.40 0.39 5.12
C PHE A 151 -0.50 1.91 5.28
N PHE A 152 0.42 2.49 6.04
CA PHE A 152 0.47 3.94 6.24
C PHE A 152 0.66 4.70 4.94
N LYS A 153 1.59 4.25 4.08
CA LYS A 153 1.80 4.86 2.75
C LYS A 153 0.56 4.78 1.88
N ILE A 154 -0.13 3.64 1.89
CA ILE A 154 -1.35 3.47 1.11
C ILE A 154 -2.43 4.43 1.59
N TYR A 155 -2.64 4.54 2.89
CA TYR A 155 -3.62 5.44 3.47
C TYR A 155 -3.32 6.90 3.13
N MET A 156 -2.05 7.31 3.18
CA MET A 156 -1.64 8.65 2.73
C MET A 156 -1.94 8.87 1.25
N TYR A 157 -1.55 7.94 0.38
CA TYR A 157 -1.79 8.09 -1.05
C TYR A 157 -3.27 8.07 -1.39
N ALA A 158 -4.05 7.20 -0.77
CA ALA A 158 -5.50 7.13 -0.95
C ALA A 158 -6.19 8.45 -0.55
N SER A 159 -5.80 9.05 0.56
CA SER A 159 -6.40 10.31 1.02
C SER A 159 -6.04 11.50 0.15
N LEU A 160 -4.80 11.56 -0.38
CA LEU A 160 -4.29 12.69 -1.17
C LEU A 160 -4.47 12.52 -2.69
N SER A 161 -4.91 11.34 -3.14
CA SER A 161 -5.05 11.03 -4.57
C SER A 161 -5.89 12.02 -5.37
N PRO A 162 -7.00 12.59 -4.86
CA PRO A 162 -7.81 13.53 -5.64
C PRO A 162 -7.06 14.81 -6.01
N VAL A 163 -6.22 15.31 -5.10
CA VAL A 163 -5.42 16.52 -5.35
C VAL A 163 -4.31 16.25 -6.38
N ALA A 164 -3.64 15.11 -6.27
CA ALA A 164 -2.63 14.69 -7.23
C ALA A 164 -3.23 14.49 -8.64
N LEU A 165 -4.41 13.86 -8.73
CA LEU A 165 -5.08 13.62 -10.00
C LEU A 165 -5.60 14.92 -10.64
N ALA A 166 -5.98 15.92 -9.84
CA ALA A 166 -6.38 17.23 -10.38
C ALA A 166 -5.26 17.90 -11.16
N SER A 167 -3.99 17.63 -10.85
CA SER A 167 -2.84 18.23 -11.56
C SER A 167 -2.63 17.67 -12.97
N PHE A 168 -3.33 16.61 -13.37
CA PHE A 168 -3.27 16.06 -14.73
C PHE A 168 -4.16 16.80 -15.74
N ALA A 169 -5.03 17.69 -15.30
CA ALA A 169 -5.89 18.51 -16.16
C ALA A 169 -5.16 19.74 -16.67
#